data_935726c7f4a95a8b46fcc928e56d859a
#
_entry.id   935726c7f4a95a8b46fcc928e56d859a
#
_cell.length_a   1.000
_cell.length_b   1.000
_cell.length_c   1.000
_cell.angle_alpha   90.00
_cell.angle_beta   90.00
_cell.angle_gamma   90.00
#
_symmetry.space_group_name_H-M   'P 1'
#
loop_
_entity.id
_entity.type
_entity.pdbx_description
1 polymer ?
#
loop_
_entity_poly.entity_id
_entity_poly.type
_entity_poly.pdbx_seq_one_letter_code
_entity_poly.pdbx_strand_id
1 'polypeptide(L)'
;MARVRGRGNKSTEAKLARLFRQEGIKSWRRHLRLPGTPDFAFPKERLVIFVDGCFWHGCPKHATLPATQRAFWLKKFSDNKARDRRVNQALRKSGWRVVRIWEHALTKQGEACIRRIKSALSVNG
;
A
#
# COMPACT_ATOMS: atom_id res chain seq x y z
N MET A 1 6.52 17.54 -9.59
CA MET A 1 6.63 16.95 -9.43
C MET A 1 6.20 16.19 -9.17
N ALA A 2 6.14 16.08 -9.26
CA ALA A 2 5.83 15.43 -9.02
C ALA A 2 5.91 14.65 -8.51
N ARG A 3 6.26 14.61 -8.10
CA ARG A 3 6.46 13.90 -7.60
C ARG A 3 5.61 13.46 -7.04
N VAL A 4 5.04 13.35 -7.30
CA VAL A 4 4.20 12.86 -6.75
C VAL A 4 4.00 11.93 -6.37
N ARG A 5 4.08 11.81 -6.25
CA ARG A 5 4.15 11.00 -5.85
C ARG A 5 3.41 10.05 -5.82
N GLY A 6 3.37 9.23 -6.45
CA GLY A 6 2.60 8.15 -6.49
C GLY A 6 2.58 7.39 -5.28
N ARG A 7 3.46 7.60 -4.40
CA ARG A 7 3.32 6.88 -3.23
C ARG A 7 2.31 7.55 -2.39
N GLY A 8 1.68 6.83 -1.55
CA GLY A 8 0.65 7.31 -0.70
C GLY A 8 1.05 8.65 -0.13
N ASN A 9 0.12 9.53 0.01
CA ASN A 9 0.48 10.84 0.50
C ASN A 9 0.91 10.75 1.96
N LYS A 10 1.65 11.77 2.38
CA LYS A 10 2.22 11.78 3.71
C LYS A 10 1.17 11.68 4.81
N SER A 11 -0.01 12.28 4.59
CA SER A 11 -1.03 12.26 5.62
C SER A 11 -1.57 10.86 5.84
N THR A 12 -1.71 10.07 4.78
CA THR A 12 -2.18 8.69 4.90
C THR A 12 -1.16 7.82 5.61
N GLU A 13 0.10 7.98 5.25
CA GLU A 13 1.17 7.22 5.89
C GLU A 13 1.29 7.61 7.36
N ALA A 14 1.19 8.90 7.65
CA ALA A 14 1.25 9.38 9.02
C ALA A 14 0.10 8.83 9.85
N LYS A 15 -1.09 8.74 9.25
CA LYS A 15 -2.24 8.18 9.94
C LYS A 15 -2.00 6.72 10.30
N LEU A 16 -1.46 5.94 9.38
CA LEU A 16 -1.19 4.54 9.65
C LEU A 16 -0.12 4.38 10.73
N ALA A 17 0.92 5.20 10.67
CA ALA A 17 1.96 5.16 11.71
C ALA A 17 1.38 5.49 13.08
N ARG A 18 0.47 6.45 13.14
CA ARG A 18 -0.18 6.82 14.39
C ARG A 18 -1.02 5.66 14.91
N LEU A 19 -1.76 4.99 14.02
CA LEU A 19 -2.55 3.84 14.41
C LEU A 19 -1.66 2.71 14.96
N PHE A 20 -0.51 2.49 14.33
CA PHE A 20 0.44 1.49 14.85
C PHE A 20 0.84 1.82 16.28
N ARG A 21 1.16 3.09 16.54
CA ARG A 21 1.57 3.48 17.89
C ARG A 21 0.43 3.30 18.90
N GLN A 22 -0.79 3.66 18.51
CA GLN A 22 -1.95 3.53 19.39
C GLN A 22 -2.22 2.07 19.73
N GLU A 23 -1.97 1.18 18.79
CA GLU A 23 -2.25 -0.25 18.97
C GLU A 23 -1.06 -1.03 19.52
N GLY A 24 0.00 -0.35 19.82
CA GLY A 24 1.19 -1.03 20.35
C GLY A 24 1.93 -1.87 19.32
N ILE A 25 1.71 -1.61 18.05
CA ILE A 25 2.41 -2.33 16.99
C ILE A 25 3.79 -1.70 16.84
N LYS A 26 4.82 -2.52 16.97
CA LYS A 26 6.20 -2.03 16.96
C LYS A 26 7.04 -2.79 15.96
N SER A 27 8.29 -2.36 15.84
CA SER A 27 9.29 -3.02 15.00
C SER A 27 9.05 -2.86 13.52
N TRP A 28 8.23 -1.88 13.14
CA TRP A 28 8.03 -1.57 11.73
C TRP A 28 9.08 -0.56 11.28
N ARG A 29 9.37 -0.62 9.97
CA ARG A 29 10.30 0.32 9.35
C ARG A 29 9.64 0.94 8.14
N ARG A 30 10.09 2.15 7.79
CA ARG A 30 9.55 2.90 6.68
C ARG A 30 10.49 2.83 5.49
N HIS A 31 9.92 2.65 4.30
CA HIS A 31 10.66 2.79 3.05
C HIS A 31 11.91 1.93 2.96
N LEU A 32 11.79 0.69 3.40
CA LEU A 32 12.87 -0.26 3.29
C LEU A 32 13.17 -0.51 1.81
N ARG A 33 14.44 -0.74 1.50
CA ARG A 33 14.85 -0.95 0.10
C ARG A 33 14.49 -2.35 -0.36
N LEU A 34 13.26 -2.49 -0.77
CA LEU A 34 12.73 -3.73 -1.32
C LEU A 34 12.01 -3.40 -2.61
N PRO A 35 11.72 -4.40 -3.45
CA PRO A 35 10.96 -4.13 -4.67
C PRO A 35 9.72 -3.31 -4.38
N GLY A 36 9.51 -2.26 -5.15
CA GLY A 36 8.36 -1.38 -4.99
C GLY A 36 8.45 -0.41 -3.83
N THR A 37 9.49 -0.46 -3.03
CA THR A 37 9.69 0.41 -1.87
C THR A 37 8.43 0.49 -1.01
N PRO A 38 8.12 -0.58 -0.25
CA PRO A 38 6.91 -0.60 0.58
C PRO A 38 6.85 0.58 1.53
N ASP A 39 5.66 1.04 1.83
CA ASP A 39 5.48 2.14 2.77
C ASP A 39 5.89 1.73 4.19
N PHE A 40 5.60 0.50 4.57
CA PHE A 40 5.98 -0.05 5.86
C PHE A 40 6.45 -1.48 5.70
N ALA A 41 7.38 -1.88 6.53
CA ALA A 41 7.86 -3.26 6.53
C ALA A 41 8.08 -3.75 7.95
N PHE A 42 7.77 -5.02 8.15
CA PHE A 42 8.03 -5.70 9.42
C PHE A 42 9.04 -6.81 9.13
N PRO A 43 10.34 -6.51 9.24
CA PRO A 43 11.35 -7.50 8.84
C PRO A 43 11.28 -8.81 9.62
N LYS A 44 10.93 -8.73 10.88
CA LYS A 44 10.87 -9.92 11.73
C LYS A 44 9.79 -10.88 11.24
N GLU A 45 8.64 -10.33 10.86
CA GLU A 45 7.53 -11.15 10.37
C GLU A 45 7.54 -11.33 8.87
N ARG A 46 8.48 -10.69 8.17
CA ARG A 46 8.56 -10.74 6.72
C ARG A 46 7.27 -10.27 6.06
N LEU A 47 6.77 -9.15 6.55
CA LEU A 47 5.53 -8.55 6.04
C LEU A 47 5.80 -7.14 5.55
N VAL A 48 5.26 -6.81 4.39
CA VAL A 48 5.33 -5.44 3.86
C VAL A 48 3.93 -4.92 3.64
N ILE A 49 3.78 -3.61 3.77
CA ILE A 49 2.49 -2.95 3.61
C ILE A 49 2.62 -1.81 2.62
N PHE A 50 1.73 -1.81 1.64
CA PHE A 50 1.62 -0.71 0.68
C PHE A 50 0.29 0.00 0.92
N VAL A 51 0.33 1.32 0.95
CA VAL A 51 -0.88 2.13 0.96
C VAL A 51 -1.06 2.67 -0.45
N ASP A 52 -2.02 2.12 -1.16
CA ASP A 52 -2.22 2.45 -2.58
C ASP A 52 -3.16 3.63 -2.73
N GLY A 53 -2.71 4.64 -3.45
CA GLY A 53 -3.54 5.79 -3.77
C GLY A 53 -4.65 5.39 -4.73
N CYS A 54 -5.86 5.87 -4.46
CA CYS A 54 -7.03 5.41 -5.23
C CYS A 54 -6.94 5.77 -6.70
N PHE A 55 -6.56 6.99 -7.02
CA PHE A 55 -6.52 7.39 -8.42
C PHE A 55 -5.46 6.61 -9.19
N TRP A 56 -4.24 6.57 -8.65
CA TRP A 56 -3.11 6.02 -9.40
C TRP A 56 -3.20 4.52 -9.61
N HIS A 57 -3.90 3.82 -8.75
CA HIS A 57 -4.01 2.37 -8.84
C HIS A 57 -5.37 1.91 -9.36
N GLY A 58 -6.20 2.85 -9.81
CA GLY A 58 -7.48 2.50 -10.42
C GLY A 58 -8.46 1.87 -9.46
N CYS A 59 -8.59 2.46 -8.27
CA CYS A 59 -9.55 1.97 -7.30
C CYS A 59 -10.96 1.96 -7.91
N PRO A 60 -11.67 0.84 -7.84
CA PRO A 60 -13.00 0.76 -8.45
C PRO A 60 -14.00 1.79 -7.94
N LYS A 61 -13.81 2.25 -6.70
CA LYS A 61 -14.76 3.18 -6.11
C LYS A 61 -14.40 4.64 -6.33
N HIS A 62 -13.13 4.96 -6.44
CA HIS A 62 -12.69 6.35 -6.39
C HIS A 62 -11.89 6.83 -7.56
N ALA A 63 -11.45 5.94 -8.44
CA ALA A 63 -10.74 6.38 -9.63
C ALA A 63 -11.75 6.84 -10.67
N THR A 64 -11.63 8.09 -11.09
CA THR A 64 -12.51 8.66 -12.09
C THR A 64 -11.66 8.99 -13.30
N LEU A 65 -12.02 8.43 -14.45
CA LEU A 65 -11.28 8.68 -15.68
C LEU A 65 -11.62 10.06 -16.21
N PRO A 66 -10.61 10.88 -16.52
CA PRO A 66 -10.87 12.13 -17.21
C PRO A 66 -11.51 11.85 -18.56
N ALA A 67 -12.42 12.72 -18.97
CA ALA A 67 -13.08 12.57 -20.27
C ALA A 67 -12.07 12.65 -21.40
N THR A 68 -11.06 13.50 -21.25
CA THR A 68 -10.02 13.67 -22.25
C THR A 68 -8.95 12.62 -22.07
N GLN A 69 -8.47 12.09 -23.19
CA GLN A 69 -7.37 11.13 -23.17
C GLN A 69 -7.68 9.87 -22.36
N ARG A 70 -8.90 9.40 -22.55
CA ARG A 70 -9.34 8.21 -21.82
C ARG A 70 -8.41 7.01 -22.05
N ALA A 71 -8.00 6.80 -23.30
CA ALA A 71 -7.12 5.67 -23.62
C ALA A 71 -5.79 5.76 -22.90
N PHE A 72 -5.27 6.98 -22.79
CA PHE A 72 -4.02 7.21 -22.08
C PHE A 72 -4.14 6.78 -20.62
N TRP A 73 -5.20 7.20 -19.94
CA TRP A 73 -5.39 6.89 -18.53
C TRP A 73 -5.69 5.42 -18.29
N LEU A 74 -6.43 4.79 -19.18
CA LEU A 74 -6.68 3.35 -19.07
C LEU A 74 -5.38 2.57 -19.16
N LYS A 75 -4.51 2.95 -20.08
CA LYS A 75 -3.21 2.30 -20.19
C LYS A 75 -2.38 2.53 -18.95
N LYS A 76 -2.40 3.74 -18.42
CA LYS A 76 -1.64 4.08 -17.21
C LYS A 76 -2.07 3.20 -16.04
N PHE A 77 -3.38 3.05 -15.84
CA PHE A 77 -3.90 2.21 -14.76
C PHE A 77 -3.50 0.75 -14.99
N SER A 78 -3.59 0.28 -16.21
CA SER A 78 -3.21 -1.08 -16.54
C SER A 78 -1.72 -1.32 -16.28
N ASP A 79 -0.88 -0.38 -16.66
CA ASP A 79 0.57 -0.47 -16.42
C ASP A 79 0.86 -0.50 -14.93
N ASN A 80 0.19 0.34 -14.15
CA ASN A 80 0.38 0.38 -12.71
C ASN A 80 -0.01 -0.95 -12.07
N LYS A 81 -1.13 -1.52 -12.49
CA LYS A 81 -1.56 -2.81 -11.94
C LYS A 81 -0.60 -3.93 -12.31
N ALA A 82 -0.09 -3.91 -13.54
CA ALA A 82 0.88 -4.91 -13.95
C ALA A 82 2.17 -4.79 -13.13
N ARG A 83 2.61 -3.57 -12.89
CA ARG A 83 3.80 -3.35 -12.08
C ARG A 83 3.56 -3.83 -10.64
N ASP A 84 2.39 -3.53 -10.09
CA ASP A 84 2.08 -3.98 -8.74
C ASP A 84 2.12 -5.50 -8.63
N ARG A 85 1.61 -6.19 -9.64
CA ARG A 85 1.66 -7.66 -9.64
C ARG A 85 3.10 -8.17 -9.69
N ARG A 86 3.95 -7.54 -10.50
CA ARG A 86 5.35 -7.93 -10.58
C ARG A 86 6.06 -7.69 -9.26
N VAL A 87 5.77 -6.57 -8.61
CA VAL A 87 6.34 -6.25 -7.31
C VAL A 87 5.90 -7.28 -6.28
N ASN A 88 4.60 -7.59 -6.26
CA ASN A 88 4.06 -8.58 -5.32
C ASN A 88 4.74 -9.93 -5.51
N GLN A 89 4.91 -10.36 -6.75
CA GLN A 89 5.55 -11.63 -7.04
C GLN A 89 7.00 -11.65 -6.61
N ALA A 90 7.73 -10.57 -6.88
CA ALA A 90 9.13 -10.49 -6.49
C ALA A 90 9.28 -10.57 -4.97
N LEU A 91 8.41 -9.87 -4.25
CA LEU A 91 8.46 -9.89 -2.79
C LEU A 91 8.12 -11.28 -2.23
N ARG A 92 7.06 -11.88 -2.75
CA ARG A 92 6.68 -13.21 -2.30
C ARG A 92 7.75 -14.24 -2.60
N LYS A 93 8.39 -14.12 -3.74
CA LYS A 93 9.48 -15.02 -4.12
C LYS A 93 10.64 -14.89 -3.15
N SER A 94 10.84 -13.71 -2.58
CA SER A 94 11.90 -13.48 -1.60
C SER A 94 11.46 -13.79 -0.17
N GLY A 95 10.26 -14.34 0.00
CA GLY A 95 9.80 -14.75 1.31
C GLY A 95 9.00 -13.72 2.07
N TRP A 96 8.61 -12.63 1.41
CA TRP A 96 7.81 -11.59 2.04
C TRP A 96 6.34 -11.79 1.77
N ARG A 97 5.52 -11.46 2.76
CA ARG A 97 4.06 -11.39 2.57
C ARG A 97 3.70 -9.96 2.28
N VAL A 98 2.68 -9.76 1.46
CA VAL A 98 2.32 -8.42 0.99
C VAL A 98 0.87 -8.12 1.38
N VAL A 99 0.68 -6.97 2.02
CA VAL A 99 -0.64 -6.46 2.33
C VAL A 99 -0.78 -5.11 1.64
N ARG A 100 -1.83 -4.95 0.86
CA ARG A 100 -2.11 -3.68 0.21
C ARG A 100 -3.40 -3.11 0.75
N ILE A 101 -3.38 -1.83 1.05
CA ILE A 101 -4.51 -1.14 1.65
C ILE A 101 -4.81 0.08 0.79
N TRP A 102 -6.08 0.21 0.39
CA TRP A 102 -6.49 1.40 -0.33
C TRP A 102 -6.51 2.61 0.60
N GLU A 103 -6.13 3.74 0.04
CA GLU A 103 -6.12 4.99 0.78
C GLU A 103 -7.47 5.28 1.44
N HIS A 104 -8.56 5.07 0.70
CA HIS A 104 -9.89 5.35 1.26
C HIS A 104 -10.25 4.39 2.38
N ALA A 105 -9.78 3.16 2.31
CA ALA A 105 -10.06 2.19 3.37
C ALA A 105 -9.37 2.61 4.66
N LEU A 106 -8.14 3.08 4.55
CA LEU A 106 -7.41 3.55 5.71
C LEU A 106 -8.09 4.77 6.32
N THR A 107 -8.56 5.69 5.49
CA THR A 107 -9.19 6.91 5.97
C THR A 107 -10.52 6.63 6.66
N LYS A 108 -11.34 5.75 6.08
CA LYS A 108 -12.70 5.54 6.57
C LYS A 108 -12.83 4.34 7.50
N GLN A 109 -11.97 3.37 7.40
CA GLN A 109 -12.06 2.12 8.14
C GLN A 109 -10.70 1.74 8.73
N GLY A 110 -10.08 2.70 9.41
CA GLY A 110 -8.75 2.48 9.97
C GLY A 110 -8.68 1.28 10.88
N GLU A 111 -9.70 1.04 11.70
CA GLU A 111 -9.70 -0.10 12.61
C GLU A 111 -9.72 -1.43 11.87
N ALA A 112 -10.49 -1.49 10.78
CA ALA A 112 -10.52 -2.71 9.99
C ALA A 112 -9.17 -2.99 9.36
N CYS A 113 -8.49 -1.93 8.90
CA CYS A 113 -7.15 -2.06 8.33
C CYS A 113 -6.18 -2.59 9.40
N ILE A 114 -6.26 -2.05 10.60
CA ILE A 114 -5.38 -2.48 11.68
C ILE A 114 -5.66 -3.94 12.05
N ARG A 115 -6.91 -4.34 12.10
CA ARG A 115 -7.24 -5.76 12.39
C ARG A 115 -6.64 -6.67 11.33
N ARG A 116 -6.71 -6.27 10.07
CA ARG A 116 -6.14 -7.05 8.98
C ARG A 116 -4.64 -7.18 9.12
N ILE A 117 -3.97 -6.10 9.48
CA ILE A 117 -2.53 -6.10 9.68
C ILE A 117 -2.14 -6.95 10.87
N LYS A 118 -2.85 -6.82 11.98
CA LYS A 118 -2.59 -7.63 13.16
C LYS A 118 -2.75 -9.10 12.87
N SER A 119 -3.77 -9.45 12.09
CA SER A 119 -3.99 -10.83 11.70
C SER A 119 -2.83 -11.35 10.88
N ALA A 120 -2.33 -10.55 9.96
CA ALA A 120 -1.19 -10.94 9.14
C ALA A 120 0.07 -11.10 9.98
N LEU A 121 0.26 -10.26 10.98
CA LEU A 121 1.42 -10.36 11.86
C LEU A 121 1.36 -11.62 12.73
N SER A 122 0.19 -11.98 13.21
CA SER A 122 0.08 -13.13 14.10
C SER A 122 0.18 -14.46 13.35
N VAL A 123 -0.17 -14.49 12.06
CA VAL A 123 -0.07 -15.71 11.28
C VAL A 123 1.35 -16.25 11.26
N ASN A 124 2.29 -15.36 11.30
CA ASN A 124 3.69 -15.77 11.24
C ASN A 124 4.21 -16.30 12.57
N GLY A 125 3.41 -16.14 13.59
CA GLY A 125 3.73 -16.55 14.96
C GLY A 125 4.67 -17.65 15.19
#